data_e2916415754fa841d642b9d96b241228
#
_entry.id   e2916415754fa841d642b9d96b241228
#
_cell.length_a   1.000
_cell.length_b   1.000
_cell.length_c   1.000
_cell.angle_alpha   90.00
_cell.angle_beta   90.00
_cell.angle_gamma   90.00
#
_symmetry.space_group_name_H-M   'P 1'
#
loop_
_entity.id
_entity.type
_entity.pdbx_description
1 polymer ?
#
loop_
_entity_poly.entity_id
_entity_poly.type
_entity_poly.pdbx_seq_one_letter_code
_entity_poly.pdbx_strand_id
1 'polypeptide(L)'
;MPTSGGESWRNCRSGARGADAEADVGLWIGILFLALAGVALILRQDQGDIFGLELYQFAALTTGIALLVFLGSAVMGSYRGRFGQAVKDVMAWVLIALALVCVYSFKDELTGIAYRLAGELSPPGSAIAVESTPVGERAVRIRRRMDGHFGANVTIDGTSVSMLVDTGASTVVLKQADAKKLGIDIATLKYTVPVQTANGMAYAAPVRLRNLSVGPIVIPQVEALVAQTGTLKESLLGMTFLSRLRSYEFSGDFLTLRS
;
A
#
# COMPACT_ATOMS: atom_id res chain seq x y z
N MET A 1 -37.99 5.62 -74.81
CA MET A 1 -37.23 4.96 -73.79
C MET A 1 -35.95 5.71 -73.61
N PRO A 2 -35.75 6.46 -72.59
CA PRO A 2 -34.39 6.87 -72.27
C PRO A 2 -34.02 6.60 -70.81
N THR A 3 -32.80 6.23 -70.69
CA THR A 3 -31.96 5.91 -69.56
C THR A 3 -31.72 7.12 -68.66
N SER A 4 -32.10 7.04 -67.38
CA SER A 4 -31.69 7.94 -66.31
C SER A 4 -31.01 7.21 -65.18
N GLY A 5 -29.71 7.11 -65.28
CA GLY A 5 -28.91 6.37 -64.28
C GLY A 5 -27.52 6.92 -64.01
N GLY A 6 -27.33 8.25 -64.13
CA GLY A 6 -25.97 8.82 -64.07
C GLY A 6 -25.66 9.84 -62.98
N GLU A 7 -26.61 10.27 -62.18
CA GLU A 7 -26.40 11.44 -61.30
C GLU A 7 -26.28 11.13 -59.80
N SER A 8 -26.59 9.91 -59.33
CA SER A 8 -26.54 9.60 -57.87
C SER A 8 -25.14 9.29 -57.31
N TRP A 9 -24.15 9.01 -58.15
CA TRP A 9 -22.81 8.62 -57.71
C TRP A 9 -21.81 9.76 -57.51
N ARG A 10 -22.16 10.99 -57.88
CA ARG A 10 -21.25 12.14 -57.73
C ARG A 10 -21.36 12.86 -56.39
N ASN A 11 -22.45 12.73 -55.65
CA ASN A 11 -22.65 13.39 -54.38
C ASN A 11 -22.11 12.65 -53.18
N CYS A 12 -21.75 11.34 -53.24
CA CYS A 12 -21.16 10.61 -52.16
C CYS A 12 -19.65 10.84 -51.97
N ARG A 13 -18.94 11.42 -52.94
CA ARG A 13 -17.46 11.61 -52.80
C ARG A 13 -17.05 12.97 -52.26
N SER A 14 -17.95 13.95 -52.13
CA SER A 14 -17.59 15.25 -51.58
C SER A 14 -17.64 15.34 -50.04
N GLY A 15 -18.40 14.44 -49.41
CA GLY A 15 -18.52 14.41 -47.95
C GLY A 15 -17.32 13.77 -47.20
N ALA A 16 -16.64 12.83 -47.86
CA ALA A 16 -15.52 12.10 -47.21
C ALA A 16 -14.23 12.94 -47.15
N ARG A 17 -13.98 13.81 -48.10
CA ARG A 17 -12.74 14.62 -48.14
C ARG A 17 -12.67 15.77 -47.16
N GLY A 18 -13.80 16.18 -46.56
CA GLY A 18 -13.82 17.26 -45.56
C GLY A 18 -13.53 16.81 -44.15
N ALA A 19 -13.83 15.55 -43.84
CA ALA A 19 -13.60 14.98 -42.49
C ALA A 19 -12.12 14.65 -42.26
N ASP A 20 -11.42 14.19 -43.30
CA ASP A 20 -10.00 13.81 -43.19
C ASP A 20 -9.10 15.06 -43.07
N ALA A 21 -9.45 16.17 -43.70
CA ALA A 21 -8.67 17.42 -43.67
C ALA A 21 -8.72 18.14 -42.32
N GLU A 22 -9.78 18.00 -41.51
CA GLU A 22 -9.89 18.66 -40.20
C GLU A 22 -9.27 17.80 -39.09
N ALA A 23 -9.30 16.48 -39.21
CA ALA A 23 -8.58 15.57 -38.31
C ALA A 23 -7.06 15.77 -38.45
N ASP A 24 -6.59 15.98 -39.68
CA ASP A 24 -5.19 16.30 -40.00
C ASP A 24 -4.74 17.62 -39.37
N VAL A 25 -5.53 18.67 -39.38
CA VAL A 25 -5.17 19.98 -38.80
C VAL A 25 -5.00 19.90 -37.30
N GLY A 26 -5.86 19.17 -36.56
CA GLY A 26 -5.72 18.98 -35.11
C GLY A 26 -4.47 18.20 -34.75
N LEU A 27 -4.14 17.16 -35.53
CA LEU A 27 -2.94 16.35 -35.37
C LEU A 27 -1.67 17.19 -35.59
N TRP A 28 -1.64 18.01 -36.65
CA TRP A 28 -0.51 18.89 -36.94
C TRP A 28 -0.30 20.00 -35.89
N ILE A 29 -1.38 20.56 -35.34
CA ILE A 29 -1.31 21.53 -34.23
C ILE A 29 -0.74 20.86 -32.96
N GLY A 30 -1.16 19.64 -32.62
CA GLY A 30 -0.65 18.88 -31.51
C GLY A 30 0.87 18.55 -31.64
N ILE A 31 1.27 18.12 -32.83
CA ILE A 31 2.69 17.84 -33.14
C ILE A 31 3.53 19.12 -33.07
N LEU A 32 3.03 20.24 -33.64
CA LEU A 32 3.73 21.52 -33.57
C LEU A 32 3.91 22.01 -32.14
N PHE A 33 2.89 21.85 -31.29
CA PHE A 33 2.95 22.23 -29.88
C PHE A 33 3.93 21.37 -29.09
N LEU A 34 3.97 20.05 -29.31
CA LEU A 34 4.94 19.14 -28.74
C LEU A 34 6.37 19.43 -29.21
N ALA A 35 6.55 19.76 -30.47
CA ALA A 35 7.87 20.14 -31.03
C ALA A 35 8.38 21.45 -30.42
N LEU A 36 7.52 22.46 -30.29
CA LEU A 36 7.85 23.75 -29.64
C LEU A 36 8.21 23.57 -28.15
N ALA A 37 7.47 22.73 -27.44
CA ALA A 37 7.74 22.41 -26.06
C ALA A 37 9.05 21.63 -25.89
N GLY A 38 9.33 20.67 -26.79
CA GLY A 38 10.60 19.94 -26.83
C GLY A 38 11.80 20.87 -27.10
N VAL A 39 11.66 21.80 -28.02
CA VAL A 39 12.68 22.82 -28.30
C VAL A 39 12.89 23.74 -27.09
N ALA A 40 11.83 24.18 -26.41
CA ALA A 40 11.93 24.99 -25.19
C ALA A 40 12.64 24.25 -24.05
N LEU A 41 12.39 22.95 -23.90
CA LEU A 41 13.08 22.07 -22.94
C LEU A 41 14.57 21.95 -23.25
N ILE A 42 14.95 21.78 -24.51
CA ILE A 42 16.35 21.66 -24.95
C ILE A 42 17.11 22.98 -24.75
N LEU A 43 16.48 24.12 -25.11
CA LEU A 43 17.12 25.44 -25.06
C LEU A 43 17.31 25.96 -23.62
N ARG A 44 16.56 25.45 -22.63
CA ARG A 44 16.63 25.88 -21.23
C ARG A 44 17.10 24.79 -20.25
N GLN A 45 17.70 23.75 -20.75
CA GLN A 45 18.20 22.62 -19.96
C GLN A 45 19.18 23.04 -18.84
N ASP A 46 19.88 24.17 -19.01
CA ASP A 46 20.90 24.66 -18.06
C ASP A 46 20.36 25.64 -17.00
N GLN A 47 19.10 26.08 -17.03
CA GLN A 47 18.58 27.11 -16.13
C GLN A 47 17.67 26.60 -14.99
N GLY A 48 17.47 25.29 -14.90
CA GLY A 48 16.83 24.63 -13.73
C GLY A 48 15.32 24.83 -13.56
N ASP A 49 14.76 25.95 -14.01
CA ASP A 49 13.33 26.24 -13.94
C ASP A 49 12.81 26.97 -15.19
N ILE A 50 11.59 26.68 -15.57
CA ILE A 50 10.88 27.32 -16.66
C ILE A 50 9.57 27.90 -16.10
N PHE A 51 9.44 29.23 -16.07
CA PHE A 51 8.31 29.93 -15.45
C PHE A 51 8.06 29.60 -13.96
N GLY A 52 9.12 29.27 -13.19
CA GLY A 52 8.98 28.91 -11.78
C GLY A 52 8.51 27.46 -11.54
N LEU A 53 8.49 26.62 -12.57
CA LEU A 53 8.16 25.20 -12.50
C LEU A 53 9.43 24.36 -12.74
N GLU A 54 9.58 23.29 -11.96
CA GLU A 54 10.63 22.32 -12.21
C GLU A 54 10.46 21.67 -13.61
N LEU A 55 11.57 21.31 -14.23
CA LEU A 55 11.62 20.79 -15.60
C LEU A 55 10.63 19.63 -15.82
N TYR A 56 10.48 18.77 -14.81
CA TYR A 56 9.56 17.63 -14.86
C TYR A 56 8.09 18.08 -14.80
N GLN A 57 7.75 19.12 -14.00
CA GLN A 57 6.39 19.66 -13.86
C GLN A 57 5.97 20.35 -15.17
N PHE A 58 6.89 21.09 -15.78
CA PHE A 58 6.67 21.71 -17.09
C PHE A 58 6.43 20.66 -18.18
N ALA A 59 7.24 19.60 -18.23
CA ALA A 59 7.04 18.50 -19.18
C ALA A 59 5.70 17.78 -19.00
N ALA A 60 5.32 17.50 -17.74
CA ALA A 60 4.03 16.85 -17.42
C ALA A 60 2.84 17.73 -17.82
N LEU A 61 2.91 19.04 -17.55
CA LEU A 61 1.86 20.02 -17.88
C LEU A 61 1.70 20.17 -19.40
N THR A 62 2.81 20.24 -20.13
CA THR A 62 2.81 20.36 -21.59
C THR A 62 2.27 19.10 -22.25
N THR A 63 2.67 17.92 -21.77
CA THR A 63 2.13 16.63 -22.25
C THR A 63 0.64 16.51 -21.98
N GLY A 64 0.19 16.93 -20.80
CA GLY A 64 -1.23 16.96 -20.43
C GLY A 64 -2.06 17.87 -21.33
N ILE A 65 -1.59 19.09 -21.61
CA ILE A 65 -2.27 20.03 -22.51
C ILE A 65 -2.30 19.48 -23.95
N ALA A 66 -1.19 18.93 -24.45
CA ALA A 66 -1.13 18.33 -25.78
C ALA A 66 -2.11 17.16 -25.94
N LEU A 67 -2.22 16.32 -24.91
CA LEU A 67 -3.18 15.22 -24.88
C LEU A 67 -4.63 15.71 -24.87
N LEU A 68 -4.92 16.76 -24.10
CA LEU A 68 -6.26 17.39 -24.06
C LEU A 68 -6.65 18.00 -25.40
N VAL A 69 -5.73 18.69 -26.08
CA VAL A 69 -5.98 19.27 -27.43
C VAL A 69 -6.19 18.15 -28.43
N PHE A 70 -5.40 17.09 -28.40
CA PHE A 70 -5.54 15.94 -29.29
C PHE A 70 -6.89 15.22 -29.09
N LEU A 71 -7.25 14.89 -27.85
CA LEU A 71 -8.56 14.28 -27.55
C LEU A 71 -9.70 15.21 -27.88
N GLY A 72 -9.58 16.51 -27.59
CA GLY A 72 -10.60 17.53 -27.92
C GLY A 72 -10.86 17.65 -29.43
N SER A 73 -9.80 17.63 -30.25
CA SER A 73 -9.94 17.68 -31.72
C SER A 73 -10.60 16.42 -32.29
N ALA A 74 -10.25 15.24 -31.76
CA ALA A 74 -10.86 13.96 -32.18
C ALA A 74 -12.37 13.90 -31.86
N VAL A 75 -12.74 14.44 -30.69
CA VAL A 75 -14.12 14.51 -30.22
C VAL A 75 -14.94 15.56 -30.99
N MET A 76 -14.36 16.73 -31.28
CA MET A 76 -15.06 17.84 -31.96
C MET A 76 -15.59 17.45 -33.36
N GLY A 77 -14.88 16.57 -34.08
CA GLY A 77 -15.32 16.05 -35.39
C GLY A 77 -16.59 15.20 -35.34
N SER A 78 -16.84 14.51 -34.22
CA SER A 78 -17.98 13.60 -34.04
C SER A 78 -19.29 14.29 -33.66
N TYR A 79 -19.26 15.57 -33.24
CA TYR A 79 -20.43 16.27 -32.67
C TYR A 79 -21.06 17.30 -33.60
N ARG A 80 -20.73 17.31 -34.92
CA ARG A 80 -21.37 18.22 -35.88
C ARG A 80 -22.91 18.02 -35.87
N GLY A 81 -23.65 18.98 -35.29
CA GLY A 81 -25.11 19.01 -35.23
C GLY A 81 -25.75 18.50 -33.93
N ARG A 82 -24.97 18.05 -32.93
CA ARG A 82 -25.46 17.54 -31.62
C ARG A 82 -24.90 18.30 -30.44
N PHE A 83 -24.95 19.61 -30.46
CA PHE A 83 -24.36 20.47 -29.43
C PHE A 83 -24.75 20.08 -27.98
N GLY A 84 -26.02 19.69 -27.78
CA GLY A 84 -26.49 19.24 -26.45
C GLY A 84 -25.89 17.94 -25.95
N GLN A 85 -25.46 17.04 -26.84
CA GLN A 85 -24.73 15.81 -26.45
C GLN A 85 -23.26 16.12 -26.14
N ALA A 86 -22.62 16.96 -26.95
CA ALA A 86 -21.25 17.40 -26.72
C ALA A 86 -21.08 18.04 -25.33
N VAL A 87 -22.01 18.91 -24.92
CA VAL A 87 -22.00 19.53 -23.58
C VAL A 87 -22.14 18.49 -22.47
N LYS A 88 -23.03 17.49 -22.61
CA LYS A 88 -23.21 16.43 -21.62
C LYS A 88 -21.94 15.58 -21.47
N ASP A 89 -21.29 15.23 -22.57
CA ASP A 89 -20.09 14.42 -22.56
C ASP A 89 -18.90 15.18 -21.97
N VAL A 90 -18.74 16.46 -22.30
CA VAL A 90 -17.73 17.34 -21.66
C VAL A 90 -17.99 17.45 -20.15
N MET A 91 -19.25 17.67 -19.72
CA MET A 91 -19.61 17.71 -18.31
C MET A 91 -19.29 16.38 -17.61
N ALA A 92 -19.57 15.24 -18.25
CA ALA A 92 -19.23 13.93 -17.71
C ALA A 92 -17.71 13.76 -17.52
N TRP A 93 -16.91 14.17 -18.49
CA TRP A 93 -15.45 14.13 -18.39
C TRP A 93 -14.90 15.07 -17.32
N VAL A 94 -15.46 16.27 -17.19
CA VAL A 94 -15.10 17.20 -16.10
C VAL A 94 -15.43 16.61 -14.74
N LEU A 95 -16.59 15.96 -14.58
CA LEU A 95 -16.97 15.28 -13.34
C LEU A 95 -16.02 14.11 -13.00
N ILE A 96 -15.65 13.32 -14.02
CA ILE A 96 -14.67 12.22 -13.83
C ILE A 96 -13.30 12.79 -13.42
N ALA A 97 -12.83 13.84 -14.10
CA ALA A 97 -11.57 14.48 -13.75
C ALA A 97 -11.60 15.05 -12.31
N LEU A 98 -12.70 15.71 -11.93
CA LEU A 98 -12.88 16.23 -10.59
C LEU A 98 -12.90 15.10 -9.55
N ALA A 99 -13.60 14.00 -9.83
CA ALA A 99 -13.61 12.81 -8.96
C ALA A 99 -12.21 12.21 -8.79
N LEU A 100 -11.43 12.10 -9.87
CA LEU A 100 -10.04 11.63 -9.81
C LEU A 100 -9.14 12.56 -9.00
N VAL A 101 -9.31 13.88 -9.15
CA VAL A 101 -8.58 14.87 -8.35
C VAL A 101 -8.96 14.75 -6.86
N CYS A 102 -10.25 14.58 -6.54
CA CYS A 102 -10.69 14.34 -5.17
C CYS A 102 -10.06 13.05 -4.61
N VAL A 103 -10.14 11.92 -5.33
CA VAL A 103 -9.52 10.65 -4.90
C VAL A 103 -8.02 10.82 -4.70
N TYR A 104 -7.33 11.50 -5.59
CA TYR A 104 -5.90 11.77 -5.45
C TYR A 104 -5.57 12.69 -4.28
N SER A 105 -6.38 13.73 -4.07
CA SER A 105 -6.20 14.69 -2.97
C SER A 105 -6.40 14.05 -1.59
N PHE A 106 -7.33 13.11 -1.50
CA PHE A 106 -7.65 12.37 -0.26
C PHE A 106 -7.02 10.97 -0.20
N LYS A 107 -6.02 10.69 -1.05
CA LYS A 107 -5.39 9.34 -1.10
C LYS A 107 -4.84 8.88 0.25
N ASP A 108 -4.26 9.80 1.04
CA ASP A 108 -3.65 9.48 2.33
C ASP A 108 -4.70 9.15 3.38
N GLU A 109 -5.82 9.90 3.42
CA GLU A 109 -6.98 9.59 4.25
C GLU A 109 -7.67 8.28 3.82
N LEU A 110 -7.85 8.09 2.50
CA LEU A 110 -8.47 6.87 1.96
C LEU A 110 -7.61 5.63 2.24
N THR A 111 -6.29 5.73 2.11
CA THR A 111 -5.39 4.63 2.48
C THR A 111 -5.45 4.36 3.97
N GLY A 112 -5.51 5.40 4.82
CA GLY A 112 -5.72 5.25 6.26
C GLY A 112 -7.01 4.52 6.62
N ILE A 113 -8.12 4.83 5.92
CA ILE A 113 -9.41 4.15 6.09
C ILE A 113 -9.32 2.71 5.56
N ALA A 114 -8.70 2.49 4.41
CA ALA A 114 -8.52 1.15 3.83
C ALA A 114 -7.69 0.24 4.76
N TYR A 115 -6.61 0.77 5.37
CA TYR A 115 -5.84 0.03 6.37
C TYR A 115 -6.64 -0.25 7.66
N ARG A 116 -7.51 0.66 8.09
CA ARG A 116 -8.42 0.40 9.22
C ARG A 116 -9.41 -0.70 8.90
N LEU A 117 -10.05 -0.65 7.73
CA LEU A 117 -10.97 -1.69 7.27
C LEU A 117 -10.29 -3.04 7.03
N ALA A 118 -9.10 -3.04 6.42
CA ALA A 118 -8.29 -4.25 6.25
C ALA A 118 -7.89 -4.83 7.61
N GLY A 119 -7.59 -3.96 8.61
CA GLY A 119 -7.33 -4.36 9.99
C GLY A 119 -8.54 -5.02 10.65
N GLU A 120 -9.75 -4.56 10.35
CA GLU A 120 -10.98 -5.14 10.88
C GLU A 120 -11.35 -6.48 10.23
N LEU A 121 -10.98 -6.68 8.96
CA LEU A 121 -11.20 -7.93 8.21
C LEU A 121 -10.08 -8.95 8.43
N SER A 122 -8.97 -8.54 9.05
CA SER A 122 -7.81 -9.41 9.29
C SER A 122 -8.09 -10.40 10.44
N PRO A 123 -7.68 -11.68 10.33
CA PRO A 123 -7.85 -12.63 11.42
C PRO A 123 -7.18 -12.12 12.70
N PRO A 124 -7.78 -12.35 13.89
CA PRO A 124 -7.16 -12.00 15.17
C PRO A 124 -5.76 -12.58 15.28
N GLY A 125 -4.78 -11.76 15.69
CA GLY A 125 -3.38 -12.18 15.82
C GLY A 125 -2.52 -11.98 14.56
N SER A 126 -3.10 -11.54 13.42
CA SER A 126 -2.31 -11.15 12.26
C SER A 126 -1.63 -9.80 12.53
N ALA A 127 -0.32 -9.76 12.34
CA ALA A 127 0.46 -8.53 12.37
C ALA A 127 0.24 -7.79 11.04
N ILE A 128 -0.35 -6.60 11.10
CA ILE A 128 -0.49 -5.73 9.93
C ILE A 128 0.71 -4.78 9.98
N ALA A 129 1.59 -4.89 8.98
CA ALA A 129 2.65 -3.91 8.81
C ALA A 129 1.99 -2.55 8.51
N VAL A 130 2.16 -1.59 9.38
CA VAL A 130 1.81 -0.19 9.09
C VAL A 130 3.04 0.39 8.41
N GLU A 131 2.89 0.71 7.13
CA GLU A 131 3.93 1.44 6.41
C GLU A 131 4.17 2.75 7.14
N SER A 132 5.36 2.87 7.63
CA SER A 132 5.80 3.88 8.55
C SER A 132 6.14 5.18 7.85
N THR A 133 5.97 6.23 8.59
CA THR A 133 6.55 7.56 8.46
C THR A 133 7.87 7.62 7.67
N PRO A 134 8.21 8.80 7.04
CA PRO A 134 9.36 9.00 6.13
C PRO A 134 10.75 8.70 6.68
N VAL A 135 10.88 8.19 7.90
CA VAL A 135 12.16 8.04 8.63
C VAL A 135 12.62 6.56 8.76
N GLY A 136 12.06 5.63 7.99
CA GLY A 136 12.52 4.22 8.03
C GLY A 136 12.12 3.43 9.29
N GLU A 137 11.23 3.95 10.11
CA GLU A 137 10.71 3.31 11.32
C GLU A 137 9.77 2.16 10.93
N ARG A 138 10.01 0.96 11.47
CA ARG A 138 9.16 -0.21 11.25
C ARG A 138 8.08 -0.26 12.32
N ALA A 139 6.82 -0.26 11.92
CA ALA A 139 5.70 -0.38 12.83
C ALA A 139 4.81 -1.57 12.46
N VAL A 140 4.26 -2.22 13.48
CA VAL A 140 3.32 -3.33 13.36
C VAL A 140 2.13 -3.07 14.24
N ARG A 141 0.95 -3.23 13.70
CA ARG A 141 -0.31 -3.10 14.41
C ARG A 141 -0.95 -4.48 14.57
N ILE A 142 -1.31 -4.82 15.80
CA ILE A 142 -1.90 -6.11 16.18
C ILE A 142 -3.28 -5.82 16.73
N ARG A 143 -4.30 -6.52 16.22
CA ARG A 143 -5.67 -6.39 16.71
C ARG A 143 -5.89 -7.24 17.95
N ARG A 144 -6.68 -6.73 18.90
CA ARG A 144 -7.14 -7.46 20.07
C ARG A 144 -7.97 -8.68 19.63
N ARG A 145 -7.75 -9.82 20.28
CA ARG A 145 -8.52 -11.05 20.09
C ARG A 145 -9.88 -10.95 20.80
N MET A 146 -10.81 -11.80 20.45
CA MET A 146 -12.15 -11.84 21.06
C MET A 146 -12.10 -12.18 22.57
N ASP A 147 -11.03 -12.82 23.03
CA ASP A 147 -10.77 -13.10 24.45
C ASP A 147 -10.21 -11.90 25.23
N GLY A 148 -10.10 -10.73 24.59
CA GLY A 148 -9.60 -9.48 25.17
C GLY A 148 -8.07 -9.36 25.20
N HIS A 149 -7.33 -10.36 24.73
CA HIS A 149 -5.88 -10.38 24.71
C HIS A 149 -5.30 -10.00 23.34
N PHE A 150 -4.02 -9.62 23.32
CA PHE A 150 -3.28 -9.38 22.09
C PHE A 150 -2.44 -10.60 21.75
N GLY A 151 -2.76 -11.27 20.65
CA GLY A 151 -1.98 -12.39 20.12
C GLY A 151 -1.16 -11.94 18.91
N ALA A 152 0.10 -12.34 18.83
CA ALA A 152 0.98 -12.05 17.73
C ALA A 152 1.45 -13.33 17.02
N ASN A 153 1.45 -13.32 15.69
CA ASN A 153 2.16 -14.34 14.92
C ASN A 153 3.64 -13.94 14.84
N VAL A 154 4.45 -14.68 15.53
CA VAL A 154 5.89 -14.44 15.70
C VAL A 154 6.63 -15.45 14.83
N THR A 155 7.62 -15.01 14.08
CA THR A 155 8.53 -15.91 13.36
C THR A 155 9.83 -16.01 14.15
N ILE A 156 10.18 -17.24 14.55
CA ILE A 156 11.41 -17.56 15.30
C ILE A 156 12.25 -18.48 14.44
N ASP A 157 13.44 -18.02 14.04
CA ASP A 157 14.37 -18.77 13.20
C ASP A 157 13.70 -19.37 11.93
N GLY A 158 12.76 -18.65 11.34
CA GLY A 158 12.01 -19.05 10.14
C GLY A 158 10.71 -19.83 10.41
N THR A 159 10.45 -20.23 11.66
CA THR A 159 9.23 -20.98 12.03
C THR A 159 8.21 -20.06 12.69
N SER A 160 6.96 -20.11 12.22
CA SER A 160 5.86 -19.29 12.76
C SER A 160 5.26 -19.92 14.02
N VAL A 161 5.11 -19.11 15.06
CA VAL A 161 4.52 -19.45 16.35
C VAL A 161 3.53 -18.37 16.76
N SER A 162 2.31 -18.76 17.16
CA SER A 162 1.35 -17.81 17.75
C SER A 162 1.68 -17.62 19.23
N MET A 163 1.84 -16.37 19.64
CA MET A 163 2.22 -16.01 21.00
C MET A 163 1.28 -14.97 21.57
N LEU A 164 1.01 -15.04 22.86
CA LEU A 164 0.29 -14.01 23.62
C LEU A 164 1.27 -12.88 23.98
N VAL A 165 0.92 -11.63 23.68
CA VAL A 165 1.71 -10.48 24.16
C VAL A 165 1.40 -10.25 25.62
N ASP A 166 2.43 -10.38 26.47
CA ASP A 166 2.30 -10.31 27.92
C ASP A 166 3.38 -9.40 28.53
N THR A 167 2.97 -8.20 28.93
CA THR A 167 3.85 -7.24 29.61
C THR A 167 4.16 -7.62 31.05
N GLY A 168 3.39 -8.53 31.64
CA GLY A 168 3.65 -9.12 32.97
C GLY A 168 4.72 -10.19 32.95
N ALA A 169 5.01 -10.79 31.79
CA ALA A 169 6.09 -11.76 31.63
C ALA A 169 7.44 -11.05 31.43
N SER A 170 8.35 -11.19 32.36
CA SER A 170 9.69 -10.59 32.27
C SER A 170 10.53 -11.14 31.11
N THR A 171 10.18 -12.33 30.60
CA THR A 171 10.95 -13.06 29.58
C THR A 171 9.99 -13.63 28.52
N VAL A 172 10.46 -13.81 27.29
CA VAL A 172 9.77 -14.63 26.29
C VAL A 172 9.71 -16.07 26.78
N VAL A 173 8.53 -16.67 26.81
CA VAL A 173 8.33 -18.04 27.29
C VAL A 173 7.66 -18.90 26.24
N LEU A 174 8.33 -19.98 25.87
CA LEU A 174 7.80 -20.95 24.90
C LEU A 174 7.11 -22.11 25.66
N LYS A 175 5.92 -22.50 25.20
CA LYS A 175 5.38 -23.80 25.59
C LYS A 175 6.17 -24.94 24.91
N GLN A 176 6.22 -26.11 25.49
CA GLN A 176 7.00 -27.21 24.93
C GLN A 176 6.63 -27.61 23.50
N ALA A 177 5.35 -27.54 23.13
CA ALA A 177 4.91 -27.88 21.79
C ALA A 177 5.51 -26.92 20.74
N ASP A 178 5.64 -25.63 21.06
CA ASP A 178 6.23 -24.64 20.15
C ASP A 178 7.76 -24.76 20.15
N ALA A 179 8.39 -25.03 21.31
CA ALA A 179 9.83 -25.30 21.36
C ALA A 179 10.20 -26.51 20.48
N LYS A 180 9.39 -27.59 20.47
CA LYS A 180 9.58 -28.74 19.57
C LYS A 180 9.47 -28.34 18.09
N LYS A 181 8.49 -27.49 17.73
CA LYS A 181 8.34 -26.99 16.35
C LYS A 181 9.58 -26.20 15.88
N LEU A 182 10.24 -25.52 16.82
CA LEU A 182 11.49 -24.77 16.59
C LEU A 182 12.73 -25.67 16.52
N GLY A 183 12.57 -26.99 16.64
CA GLY A 183 13.69 -27.94 16.66
C GLY A 183 14.48 -27.98 17.95
N ILE A 184 13.97 -27.40 19.06
CA ILE A 184 14.62 -27.47 20.37
C ILE A 184 14.40 -28.87 20.96
N ASP A 185 15.48 -29.56 21.27
CA ASP A 185 15.42 -30.88 21.91
C ASP A 185 15.02 -30.77 23.38
N ILE A 186 13.74 -31.04 23.62
CA ILE A 186 13.16 -30.96 24.98
C ILE A 186 13.79 -31.91 25.97
N ALA A 187 14.32 -33.07 25.51
CA ALA A 187 14.91 -34.09 26.40
C ALA A 187 16.23 -33.61 27.01
N THR A 188 16.94 -32.71 26.35
CA THR A 188 18.22 -32.16 26.82
C THR A 188 18.07 -30.91 27.71
N LEU A 189 16.85 -30.34 27.79
CA LEU A 189 16.59 -29.10 28.53
C LEU A 189 16.71 -29.33 30.05
N LYS A 190 17.42 -28.41 30.70
CA LYS A 190 17.53 -28.36 32.16
C LYS A 190 16.60 -27.26 32.71
N TYR A 191 15.55 -27.66 33.40
CA TYR A 191 14.57 -26.75 34.00
C TYR A 191 15.08 -26.25 35.37
N THR A 192 15.99 -25.30 35.32
CA THR A 192 16.71 -24.77 36.50
C THR A 192 16.30 -23.37 36.93
N VAL A 193 15.59 -22.63 36.05
CA VAL A 193 15.18 -21.26 36.32
C VAL A 193 13.83 -21.25 37.03
N PRO A 194 13.75 -20.80 38.30
CA PRO A 194 12.48 -20.65 39.00
C PRO A 194 11.71 -19.46 38.39
N VAL A 195 10.45 -19.66 38.12
CA VAL A 195 9.53 -18.64 37.56
C VAL A 195 8.29 -18.55 38.42
N GLN A 196 7.98 -17.36 38.93
CA GLN A 196 6.73 -17.09 39.59
C GLN A 196 5.62 -17.00 38.57
N THR A 197 4.60 -17.82 38.71
CA THR A 197 3.40 -17.79 37.83
C THR A 197 2.15 -17.51 38.65
N ALA A 198 1.03 -17.20 37.98
CA ALA A 198 -0.25 -17.03 38.66
C ALA A 198 -0.69 -18.28 39.45
N ASN A 199 -0.19 -19.47 39.08
CA ASN A 199 -0.49 -20.76 39.72
C ASN A 199 0.58 -21.17 40.73
N GLY A 200 1.52 -20.30 41.08
CA GLY A 200 2.62 -20.58 42.01
C GLY A 200 3.98 -20.68 41.28
N MET A 201 4.96 -21.26 42.02
CA MET A 201 6.31 -21.45 41.50
C MET A 201 6.37 -22.57 40.46
N ALA A 202 7.00 -22.30 39.32
CA ALA A 202 7.29 -23.27 38.28
C ALA A 202 8.79 -23.20 37.90
N TYR A 203 9.28 -24.21 37.19
CA TYR A 203 10.65 -24.19 36.67
C TYR A 203 10.65 -24.16 35.14
N ALA A 204 11.57 -23.41 34.56
CA ALA A 204 11.74 -23.28 33.13
C ALA A 204 13.19 -23.51 32.72
N ALA A 205 13.39 -23.87 31.45
CA ALA A 205 14.72 -24.08 30.89
C ALA A 205 15.15 -22.88 30.07
N PRO A 206 16.34 -22.30 30.31
CA PRO A 206 16.80 -21.16 29.51
C PRO A 206 17.20 -21.60 28.10
N VAL A 207 16.81 -20.80 27.11
CA VAL A 207 17.18 -20.96 25.70
C VAL A 207 17.46 -19.59 25.09
N ARG A 208 18.21 -19.58 24.00
CA ARG A 208 18.46 -18.34 23.23
C ARG A 208 17.96 -18.52 21.82
N LEU A 209 17.09 -17.59 21.39
CA LEU A 209 16.53 -17.54 20.06
C LEU A 209 17.41 -16.64 19.19
N ARG A 210 17.83 -17.13 18.01
CA ARG A 210 18.74 -16.36 17.15
C ARG A 210 18.07 -15.14 16.57
N ASN A 211 16.86 -15.29 16.04
CA ASN A 211 16.06 -14.19 15.51
C ASN A 211 14.58 -14.39 15.88
N LEU A 212 13.99 -13.36 16.44
CA LEU A 212 12.58 -13.31 16.72
C LEU A 212 11.98 -12.11 15.98
N SER A 213 10.96 -12.32 15.15
CA SER A 213 10.36 -11.26 14.36
C SER A 213 8.84 -11.22 14.50
N VAL A 214 8.30 -9.99 14.49
CA VAL A 214 6.87 -9.70 14.40
C VAL A 214 6.68 -8.80 13.17
N GLY A 215 6.15 -9.35 12.08
CA GLY A 215 6.13 -8.67 10.81
C GLY A 215 7.54 -8.22 10.38
N PRO A 216 7.75 -6.92 10.03
CA PRO A 216 9.05 -6.40 9.62
C PRO A 216 10.02 -6.12 10.78
N ILE A 217 9.56 -6.19 12.02
CA ILE A 217 10.41 -5.96 13.22
C ILE A 217 11.17 -7.23 13.54
N VAL A 218 12.50 -7.20 13.49
CA VAL A 218 13.38 -8.33 13.77
C VAL A 218 14.30 -7.99 14.93
N ILE A 219 14.26 -8.80 15.99
CA ILE A 219 15.13 -8.67 17.17
C ILE A 219 16.03 -9.91 17.24
N PRO A 220 17.35 -9.75 17.12
CA PRO A 220 18.30 -10.87 17.22
C PRO A 220 18.60 -11.22 18.66
N GLN A 221 19.04 -12.46 18.91
CA GLN A 221 19.59 -12.95 20.18
C GLN A 221 18.65 -12.65 21.37
N VAL A 222 17.39 -13.13 21.27
CA VAL A 222 16.40 -12.96 22.34
C VAL A 222 16.54 -14.09 23.35
N GLU A 223 16.72 -13.72 24.61
CA GLU A 223 16.68 -14.67 25.72
C GLU A 223 15.25 -15.13 25.98
N ALA A 224 15.05 -16.42 26.11
CA ALA A 224 13.75 -17.04 26.29
C ALA A 224 13.83 -18.21 27.25
N LEU A 225 12.67 -18.62 27.70
CA LEU A 225 12.52 -19.78 28.56
C LEU A 225 11.60 -20.80 27.87
N VAL A 226 11.85 -22.09 28.10
CA VAL A 226 10.91 -23.15 27.75
C VAL A 226 10.23 -23.63 29.05
N ALA A 227 8.92 -23.50 29.09
CA ALA A 227 8.13 -23.93 30.25
C ALA A 227 7.99 -25.45 30.32
N GLN A 228 7.78 -25.99 31.51
CA GLN A 228 7.45 -27.41 31.70
C GLN A 228 6.08 -27.73 31.06
N THR A 229 5.88 -29.01 30.75
CA THR A 229 4.61 -29.48 30.15
C THR A 229 3.42 -29.11 31.05
N GLY A 230 2.40 -28.55 30.42
CA GLY A 230 1.13 -28.22 31.08
C GLY A 230 1.10 -26.91 31.88
N THR A 231 2.25 -26.22 32.02
CA THR A 231 2.29 -24.93 32.74
C THR A 231 1.78 -23.74 31.93
N LEU A 232 1.86 -23.80 30.60
CA LEU A 232 1.40 -22.74 29.71
C LEU A 232 0.45 -23.29 28.66
N LYS A 233 -0.66 -22.56 28.43
CA LYS A 233 -1.60 -22.82 27.34
C LYS A 233 -1.07 -22.26 26.01
N GLU A 234 -0.49 -21.07 26.05
CA GLU A 234 0.09 -20.36 24.91
C GLU A 234 1.51 -19.88 25.26
N SER A 235 2.38 -19.76 24.24
CA SER A 235 3.68 -19.11 24.40
C SER A 235 3.50 -17.61 24.63
N LEU A 236 4.39 -17.01 25.44
CA LEU A 236 4.31 -15.60 25.84
C LEU A 236 5.39 -14.77 25.18
N LEU A 237 5.00 -13.66 24.56
CA LEU A 237 5.91 -12.63 24.05
C LEU A 237 6.13 -11.59 25.15
N GLY A 238 7.16 -11.80 25.96
CA GLY A 238 7.44 -11.01 27.16
C GLY A 238 8.46 -9.88 26.96
N MET A 239 8.92 -9.33 28.10
CA MET A 239 9.72 -8.10 28.14
C MET A 239 11.11 -8.24 27.53
N THR A 240 11.72 -9.43 27.46
CA THR A 240 13.01 -9.60 26.74
C THR A 240 12.93 -9.27 25.25
N PHE A 241 11.73 -9.25 24.67
CA PHE A 241 11.47 -8.73 23.33
C PHE A 241 10.92 -7.29 23.38
N LEU A 242 9.84 -7.06 24.17
CA LEU A 242 9.12 -5.79 24.16
C LEU A 242 9.98 -4.59 24.59
N SER A 243 10.88 -4.75 25.55
CA SER A 243 11.79 -3.69 26.02
C SER A 243 12.87 -3.31 25.01
N ARG A 244 13.08 -4.12 23.97
CA ARG A 244 14.04 -3.84 22.90
C ARG A 244 13.41 -3.07 21.72
N LEU A 245 12.09 -2.85 21.76
CA LEU A 245 11.37 -1.99 20.84
C LEU A 245 11.56 -0.52 21.26
N ARG A 246 11.47 0.36 20.27
CA ARG A 246 11.45 1.81 20.52
C ARG A 246 10.23 2.21 21.35
N SER A 247 9.07 1.64 21.01
CA SER A 247 7.84 1.79 21.78
C SER A 247 6.84 0.67 21.51
N TYR A 248 5.96 0.44 22.46
CA TYR A 248 4.74 -0.34 22.27
C TYR A 248 3.59 0.43 22.94
N GLU A 249 2.44 0.50 22.25
CA GLU A 249 1.31 1.35 22.66
C GLU A 249 0.00 0.59 22.50
N PHE A 250 -0.77 0.53 23.58
CA PHE A 250 -2.13 0.00 23.60
C PHE A 250 -3.12 1.12 23.34
N SER A 251 -3.86 1.07 22.25
CA SER A 251 -4.88 2.07 21.88
C SER A 251 -6.16 1.37 21.43
N GLY A 252 -7.18 1.37 22.31
CA GLY A 252 -8.44 0.68 22.07
C GLY A 252 -8.23 -0.81 21.77
N ASP A 253 -8.66 -1.26 20.59
CA ASP A 253 -8.55 -2.65 20.15
C ASP A 253 -7.24 -2.96 19.42
N PHE A 254 -6.25 -2.09 19.52
CA PHE A 254 -4.98 -2.26 18.83
C PHE A 254 -3.78 -2.11 19.75
N LEU A 255 -2.77 -2.94 19.48
CA LEU A 255 -1.42 -2.80 19.99
C LEU A 255 -0.51 -2.42 18.82
N THR A 256 0.20 -1.31 18.96
CA THR A 256 1.19 -0.84 17.97
C THR A 256 2.60 -1.06 18.52
N LEU A 257 3.43 -1.82 17.81
CA LEU A 257 4.85 -2.04 18.10
C LEU A 257 5.68 -1.19 17.13
N ARG A 258 6.74 -0.51 17.61
CA ARG A 258 7.68 0.28 16.80
C ARG A 258 9.13 -0.07 17.12
N SER A 259 9.97 -0.13 16.07
CA SER A 259 11.42 -0.40 16.22
C SER A 259 12.24 0.64 15.48
#